data_657c2a521f21a599958b32d2fb08a3f8
#
_entry.id   657c2a521f21a599958b32d2fb08a3f8
#
_cell.length_a   1.000
_cell.length_b   1.000
_cell.length_c   1.000
_cell.angle_alpha   90.00
_cell.angle_beta   90.00
_cell.angle_gamma   90.00
#
_symmetry.space_group_name_H-M   'P 1'
#
loop_
_entity.id
_entity.type
_entity.pdbx_description
1 polymer ?
#
loop_
_entity_poly.entity_id
_entity_poly.type
_entity_poly.pdbx_seq_one_letter_code
_entity_poly.pdbx_strand_id
1 'polypeptide(L)'
;MKKWLGACVLGVCLTVLPMPALAVHWMSLGSSEEGEILMDRDSLKRPADTSLTVWEKVLWPQSDAHGRTGELRHREYDMKGKKWRQLSSYQLDARGRKTAGNRKIQEWQEFQPMTSLFTRARYEWDYSRWRGPWVFIKSLPGLGRKWFNPDSLEKKGPNTYQVWEKTVMKKPVNGTRILVSQTRYDVKNGKARTLYLCTFDDRNNMTDHYAVNDVWNKKGDTYGEYIGDQMASYYARHPRKK
;
A
#
# COMPACT_ATOMS: atom_id res chain seq x y z
N MET A 1 66.77 -43.23 -4.89
CA MET A 1 66.35 -41.91 -4.50
C MET A 1 64.93 -41.64 -5.09
N LYS A 2 63.88 -41.83 -4.30
CA LYS A 2 62.51 -41.58 -4.75
C LYS A 2 61.99 -40.28 -4.10
N LYS A 3 61.73 -39.26 -4.94
CA LYS A 3 61.17 -37.97 -4.49
C LYS A 3 59.66 -38.10 -4.36
N TRP A 4 59.16 -37.90 -3.19
CA TRP A 4 57.73 -37.76 -2.95
C TRP A 4 57.33 -36.28 -3.17
N LEU A 5 56.45 -36.05 -4.13
CA LEU A 5 55.76 -34.78 -4.32
C LEU A 5 54.43 -34.80 -3.50
N GLY A 6 54.40 -34.04 -2.41
CA GLY A 6 53.22 -33.82 -1.65
C GLY A 6 52.33 -32.81 -2.34
N ALA A 7 51.15 -33.23 -2.78
CA ALA A 7 50.12 -32.35 -3.29
C ALA A 7 49.31 -31.76 -2.11
N CYS A 8 49.49 -30.47 -1.82
CA CYS A 8 48.62 -29.73 -0.93
C CYS A 8 47.30 -29.46 -1.65
N VAL A 9 46.26 -30.17 -1.27
CA VAL A 9 44.87 -29.83 -1.66
C VAL A 9 44.39 -28.69 -0.74
N LEU A 10 44.41 -27.48 -1.24
CA LEU A 10 43.79 -26.33 -0.62
C LEU A 10 42.24 -26.49 -0.74
N GLY A 11 41.60 -26.99 0.32
CA GLY A 11 40.18 -27.00 0.47
C GLY A 11 39.65 -25.57 0.62
N VAL A 12 39.09 -25.01 -0.45
CA VAL A 12 38.34 -23.74 -0.38
C VAL A 12 37.02 -24.03 0.33
N CYS A 13 36.96 -23.78 1.64
CA CYS A 13 35.71 -23.70 2.37
C CYS A 13 34.94 -22.48 1.86
N LEU A 14 34.01 -22.68 0.92
CA LEU A 14 32.98 -21.74 0.59
C LEU A 14 32.08 -21.60 1.82
N THR A 15 32.37 -20.63 2.68
CA THR A 15 31.43 -20.18 3.69
C THR A 15 30.28 -19.52 2.97
N VAL A 16 29.19 -20.27 2.80
CA VAL A 16 27.91 -19.73 2.42
C VAL A 16 27.46 -18.82 3.57
N LEU A 17 27.78 -17.52 3.44
CA LEU A 17 27.23 -16.53 4.36
C LEU A 17 25.70 -16.61 4.25
N PRO A 18 24.98 -16.81 5.36
CA PRO A 18 23.54 -16.76 5.32
C PRO A 18 23.14 -15.38 4.78
N MET A 19 22.54 -15.33 3.60
CA MET A 19 21.92 -14.11 3.13
C MET A 19 20.96 -13.65 4.23
N PRO A 20 21.06 -12.39 4.69
CA PRO A 20 20.10 -11.88 5.65
C PRO A 20 18.72 -12.08 5.04
N ALA A 21 17.87 -12.85 5.70
CA ALA A 21 16.47 -12.94 5.33
C ALA A 21 15.95 -11.50 5.30
N LEU A 22 15.61 -10.99 4.12
CA LEU A 22 15.02 -9.68 3.97
C LEU A 22 13.83 -9.64 4.92
N ALA A 23 13.91 -8.78 5.94
CA ALA A 23 12.84 -8.65 6.90
C ALA A 23 11.58 -8.25 6.13
N VAL A 24 10.56 -9.11 6.17
CA VAL A 24 9.28 -8.85 5.50
C VAL A 24 8.63 -7.67 6.20
N HIS A 25 8.38 -6.58 5.49
CA HIS A 25 7.77 -5.38 6.03
C HIS A 25 6.24 -5.47 5.95
N TRP A 26 5.65 -6.09 6.96
CA TRP A 26 4.20 -6.14 7.11
C TRP A 26 3.65 -4.78 7.51
N MET A 27 2.63 -4.33 6.80
CA MET A 27 1.87 -3.12 7.10
C MET A 27 0.42 -3.51 7.40
N SER A 28 -0.08 -3.09 8.57
CA SER A 28 -1.49 -3.30 8.91
C SER A 28 -2.38 -2.48 7.98
N LEU A 29 -3.41 -3.13 7.47
CA LEU A 29 -4.50 -2.53 6.68
C LEU A 29 -5.79 -2.38 7.50
N GLY A 30 -5.69 -2.54 8.83
CA GLY A 30 -6.83 -2.52 9.72
C GLY A 30 -7.40 -3.91 10.01
N SER A 31 -8.51 -3.94 10.73
CA SER A 31 -9.20 -5.17 11.13
C SER A 31 -10.52 -5.31 10.38
N SER A 32 -10.93 -6.56 10.17
CA SER A 32 -12.24 -6.94 9.65
C SER A 32 -12.85 -8.02 10.57
N GLU A 33 -14.03 -8.53 10.22
CA GLU A 33 -14.62 -9.67 10.90
C GLU A 33 -13.72 -10.92 10.85
N GLU A 34 -12.91 -11.05 9.79
CA GLU A 34 -11.92 -12.15 9.66
C GLU A 34 -10.71 -11.98 10.58
N GLY A 35 -10.44 -10.77 11.12
CA GLY A 35 -9.29 -10.44 11.94
C GLY A 35 -8.46 -9.28 11.39
N GLU A 36 -7.23 -9.14 11.93
CA GLU A 36 -6.29 -8.13 11.45
C GLU A 36 -5.70 -8.55 10.11
N ILE A 37 -5.69 -7.61 9.15
CA ILE A 37 -5.16 -7.82 7.82
C ILE A 37 -3.88 -7.02 7.63
N LEU A 38 -2.81 -7.71 7.24
CA LEU A 38 -1.52 -7.11 6.96
C LEU A 38 -1.14 -7.34 5.50
N MET A 39 -0.50 -6.36 4.90
CA MET A 39 0.06 -6.42 3.55
C MET A 39 1.58 -6.49 3.61
N ASP A 40 2.18 -7.41 2.86
CA ASP A 40 3.62 -7.40 2.63
C ASP A 40 3.96 -6.39 1.53
N ARG A 41 4.51 -5.24 1.94
CA ARG A 41 4.85 -4.13 1.05
C ARG A 41 5.88 -4.51 -0.02
N ASP A 42 6.78 -5.43 0.30
CA ASP A 42 7.87 -5.81 -0.60
C ASP A 42 7.42 -6.84 -1.64
N SER A 43 6.29 -7.51 -1.37
CA SER A 43 5.69 -8.49 -2.29
C SER A 43 4.84 -7.87 -3.40
N LEU A 44 4.54 -6.56 -3.33
CA LEU A 44 3.72 -5.88 -4.33
C LEU A 44 4.37 -5.94 -5.70
N LYS A 45 3.68 -6.56 -6.67
CA LYS A 45 4.09 -6.64 -8.07
C LYS A 45 2.96 -6.23 -8.98
N ARG A 46 3.32 -5.69 -10.13
CA ARG A 46 2.39 -5.32 -11.19
C ARG A 46 2.70 -6.15 -12.42
N PRO A 47 2.15 -7.38 -12.52
CA PRO A 47 2.40 -8.26 -13.64
C PRO A 47 1.87 -7.70 -14.96
N ALA A 48 0.85 -6.83 -14.92
CA ALA A 48 0.35 -6.08 -16.05
C ALA A 48 -0.12 -4.68 -15.62
N ASP A 49 -0.41 -3.80 -16.59
CA ASP A 49 -0.83 -2.42 -16.32
C ASP A 49 -2.11 -2.30 -15.49
N THR A 50 -2.94 -3.32 -15.50
CA THR A 50 -4.22 -3.35 -14.78
C THR A 50 -4.24 -4.36 -13.64
N SER A 51 -3.18 -5.11 -13.43
CA SER A 51 -3.15 -6.14 -12.40
C SER A 51 -2.10 -5.90 -11.33
N LEU A 52 -2.37 -6.41 -10.13
CA LEU A 52 -1.54 -6.32 -8.94
C LEU A 52 -1.50 -7.70 -8.28
N THR A 53 -0.31 -8.15 -7.86
CA THR A 53 -0.18 -9.30 -6.96
C THR A 53 0.44 -8.85 -5.64
N VAL A 54 0.00 -9.47 -4.55
CA VAL A 54 0.46 -9.14 -3.20
C VAL A 54 0.29 -10.33 -2.25
N TRP A 55 1.18 -10.44 -1.27
CA TRP A 55 0.99 -11.31 -0.11
C TRP A 55 0.27 -10.54 0.99
N GLU A 56 -0.79 -11.15 1.51
CA GLU A 56 -1.57 -10.69 2.65
C GLU A 56 -1.50 -11.71 3.76
N LYS A 57 -1.46 -11.24 5.00
CA LYS A 57 -1.60 -12.07 6.20
C LYS A 57 -2.88 -11.66 6.92
N VAL A 58 -3.71 -12.64 7.24
CA VAL A 58 -4.88 -12.44 8.08
C VAL A 58 -4.58 -13.10 9.42
N LEU A 59 -4.61 -12.34 10.49
CA LEU A 59 -4.45 -12.82 11.86
C LEU A 59 -5.82 -12.90 12.51
N TRP A 60 -6.26 -14.11 12.84
CA TRP A 60 -7.57 -14.32 13.43
C TRP A 60 -7.61 -13.85 14.89
N PRO A 61 -8.75 -13.36 15.38
CA PRO A 61 -8.89 -12.91 16.78
C PRO A 61 -8.64 -14.04 17.79
N GLN A 62 -8.93 -15.29 17.40
CA GLN A 62 -8.75 -16.49 18.19
C GLN A 62 -8.19 -17.62 17.33
N SER A 63 -7.42 -18.49 17.97
CA SER A 63 -6.97 -19.74 17.33
C SER A 63 -8.17 -20.64 17.02
N ASP A 64 -8.11 -21.32 15.89
CA ASP A 64 -9.09 -22.33 15.58
C ASP A 64 -8.87 -23.64 16.37
N ALA A 65 -9.75 -24.63 16.17
CA ALA A 65 -9.67 -25.93 16.84
C ALA A 65 -8.38 -26.72 16.58
N HIS A 66 -7.60 -26.33 15.57
CA HIS A 66 -6.31 -26.95 15.22
C HIS A 66 -5.11 -26.12 15.67
N GLY A 67 -5.32 -25.07 16.49
CA GLY A 67 -4.27 -24.18 16.97
C GLY A 67 -3.71 -23.25 15.88
N ARG A 68 -4.42 -23.05 14.77
CA ARG A 68 -4.05 -22.12 13.72
C ARG A 68 -4.51 -20.72 14.10
N THR A 69 -3.66 -19.73 13.86
CA THR A 69 -3.88 -18.34 14.29
C THR A 69 -4.09 -17.38 13.12
N GLY A 70 -4.05 -17.88 11.90
CA GLY A 70 -4.23 -17.03 10.74
C GLY A 70 -3.95 -17.74 9.42
N GLU A 71 -3.94 -16.93 8.37
CA GLU A 71 -3.69 -17.38 7.00
C GLU A 71 -2.78 -16.40 6.27
N LEU A 72 -1.88 -16.91 5.45
CA LEU A 72 -1.10 -16.17 4.49
C LEU A 72 -1.69 -16.39 3.11
N ARG A 73 -2.10 -15.33 2.41
CA ARG A 73 -2.80 -15.35 1.12
C ARG A 73 -1.96 -14.65 0.05
N HIS A 74 -1.72 -15.32 -1.08
CA HIS A 74 -1.20 -14.68 -2.28
C HIS A 74 -2.36 -14.37 -3.21
N ARG A 75 -2.61 -13.10 -3.48
CA ARG A 75 -3.74 -12.65 -4.28
C ARG A 75 -3.32 -11.91 -5.52
N GLU A 76 -4.14 -12.00 -6.55
CA GLU A 76 -4.08 -11.18 -7.75
C GLU A 76 -5.37 -10.39 -7.89
N TYR A 77 -5.22 -9.11 -8.23
CA TYR A 77 -6.31 -8.17 -8.45
C TYR A 77 -6.26 -7.65 -9.88
N ASP A 78 -7.35 -7.75 -10.63
CA ASP A 78 -7.57 -7.03 -11.89
C ASP A 78 -8.42 -5.79 -11.61
N MET A 79 -7.77 -4.64 -11.50
CA MET A 79 -8.42 -3.37 -11.13
C MET A 79 -9.30 -2.82 -12.25
N LYS A 80 -9.02 -3.14 -13.52
CA LYS A 80 -9.84 -2.75 -14.68
C LYS A 80 -11.07 -3.64 -14.80
N GLY A 81 -10.87 -4.95 -14.71
CA GLY A 81 -11.95 -5.95 -14.76
C GLY A 81 -12.74 -6.04 -13.47
N LYS A 82 -12.33 -5.33 -12.39
CA LYS A 82 -12.95 -5.37 -11.06
C LYS A 82 -13.09 -6.80 -10.52
N LYS A 83 -12.02 -7.58 -10.64
CA LYS A 83 -11.96 -8.98 -10.24
C LYS A 83 -10.75 -9.27 -9.40
N TRP A 84 -10.82 -10.32 -8.60
CA TRP A 84 -9.70 -10.82 -7.83
C TRP A 84 -9.69 -12.33 -7.81
N ARG A 85 -8.54 -12.93 -7.55
CA ARG A 85 -8.40 -14.38 -7.31
C ARG A 85 -7.28 -14.66 -6.31
N GLN A 86 -7.38 -15.82 -5.65
CA GLN A 86 -6.33 -16.34 -4.80
C GLN A 86 -5.40 -17.24 -5.63
N LEU A 87 -4.11 -16.95 -5.61
CA LEU A 87 -3.09 -17.72 -6.30
C LEU A 87 -2.59 -18.86 -5.42
N SER A 88 -2.49 -18.62 -4.11
CA SER A 88 -2.15 -19.64 -3.12
C SER A 88 -2.50 -19.15 -1.72
N SER A 89 -2.62 -20.08 -0.76
CA SER A 89 -2.71 -19.75 0.66
C SER A 89 -2.00 -20.76 1.54
N TYR A 90 -1.68 -20.34 2.76
CA TYR A 90 -1.06 -21.17 3.78
C TYR A 90 -1.65 -20.84 5.15
N GLN A 91 -1.98 -21.88 5.92
CA GLN A 91 -2.37 -21.72 7.31
C GLN A 91 -1.15 -21.39 8.17
N LEU A 92 -1.34 -20.63 9.23
CA LEU A 92 -0.30 -20.21 10.17
C LEU A 92 -0.53 -20.80 11.55
N ASP A 93 0.52 -21.36 12.16
CA ASP A 93 0.49 -21.79 13.58
C ASP A 93 0.67 -20.58 14.52
N ALA A 94 0.59 -20.83 15.82
CA ALA A 94 0.77 -19.80 16.86
C ALA A 94 2.15 -19.10 16.84
N ARG A 95 3.13 -19.67 16.14
CA ARG A 95 4.45 -19.06 15.93
C ARG A 95 4.55 -18.36 14.58
N GLY A 96 3.45 -18.24 13.83
CA GLY A 96 3.40 -17.64 12.51
C GLY A 96 4.07 -18.47 11.40
N ARG A 97 4.33 -19.75 11.64
CA ARG A 97 4.93 -20.66 10.66
C ARG A 97 3.84 -21.25 9.76
N LYS A 98 4.17 -21.42 8.47
CA LYS A 98 3.29 -22.09 7.52
C LYS A 98 3.14 -23.58 7.87
N THR A 99 1.89 -24.04 7.98
CA THR A 99 1.58 -25.43 8.31
C THR A 99 1.00 -26.16 7.11
N ALA A 100 -0.20 -25.82 6.70
CA ALA A 100 -0.86 -26.40 5.54
C ALA A 100 -0.98 -25.34 4.42
N GLY A 101 -0.99 -25.77 3.18
CA GLY A 101 -1.07 -24.84 2.05
C GLY A 101 -1.96 -25.34 0.93
N ASN A 102 -2.58 -24.40 0.23
CA ASN A 102 -3.28 -24.62 -1.02
C ASN A 102 -2.61 -23.80 -2.12
N ARG A 103 -2.09 -24.47 -3.16
CA ARG A 103 -1.44 -23.84 -4.31
C ARG A 103 -2.34 -23.86 -5.56
N LYS A 104 -3.59 -24.26 -5.42
CA LYS A 104 -4.55 -24.21 -6.51
C LYS A 104 -5.00 -22.77 -6.74
N ILE A 105 -4.75 -22.26 -7.95
CA ILE A 105 -5.25 -20.96 -8.37
C ILE A 105 -6.77 -21.03 -8.43
N GLN A 106 -7.41 -20.11 -7.73
CA GLN A 106 -8.87 -20.01 -7.73
C GLN A 106 -9.36 -19.28 -8.98
N GLU A 107 -10.63 -19.53 -9.31
CA GLU A 107 -11.33 -18.77 -10.34
C GLU A 107 -11.45 -17.29 -9.97
N TRP A 108 -11.57 -16.44 -11.00
CA TRP A 108 -11.77 -15.02 -10.81
C TRP A 108 -13.13 -14.76 -10.14
N GLN A 109 -13.11 -13.94 -9.10
CA GLN A 109 -14.28 -13.50 -8.37
C GLN A 109 -14.45 -11.99 -8.59
N GLU A 110 -15.70 -11.53 -8.73
CA GLU A 110 -16.00 -10.11 -8.86
C GLU A 110 -15.89 -9.42 -7.51
N PHE A 111 -15.42 -8.16 -7.51
CA PHE A 111 -15.51 -7.32 -6.34
C PHE A 111 -16.97 -7.01 -6.04
N GLN A 112 -17.37 -7.24 -4.81
CA GLN A 112 -18.60 -6.66 -4.30
C GLN A 112 -18.37 -5.16 -4.11
N PRO A 113 -19.17 -4.27 -4.74
CA PRO A 113 -19.04 -2.83 -4.58
C PRO A 113 -19.07 -2.41 -3.12
N MET A 114 -18.24 -1.44 -2.74
CA MET A 114 -18.19 -0.85 -1.38
C MET A 114 -17.78 -1.82 -0.26
N THR A 115 -17.25 -2.99 -0.56
CA THR A 115 -16.74 -3.90 0.47
C THR A 115 -15.35 -3.47 0.96
N SER A 116 -14.99 -3.89 2.17
CA SER A 116 -13.64 -3.71 2.72
C SER A 116 -12.56 -4.29 1.81
N LEU A 117 -12.84 -5.43 1.17
CA LEU A 117 -11.93 -6.04 0.21
C LEU A 117 -11.66 -5.14 -1.00
N PHE A 118 -12.69 -4.54 -1.60
CA PHE A 118 -12.53 -3.61 -2.72
C PHE A 118 -11.71 -2.37 -2.32
N THR A 119 -12.03 -1.76 -1.19
CA THR A 119 -11.34 -0.58 -0.68
C THR A 119 -9.87 -0.90 -0.40
N ARG A 120 -9.58 -2.07 0.18
CA ARG A 120 -8.23 -2.55 0.42
C ARG A 120 -7.47 -2.80 -0.88
N ALA A 121 -8.07 -3.52 -1.83
CA ALA A 121 -7.44 -3.76 -3.14
C ALA A 121 -7.16 -2.46 -3.88
N ARG A 122 -8.03 -1.47 -3.76
CA ARG A 122 -7.82 -0.14 -4.31
C ARG A 122 -6.66 0.57 -3.63
N TYR A 123 -6.55 0.49 -2.31
CA TYR A 123 -5.40 1.03 -1.58
C TYR A 123 -4.09 0.35 -2.03
N GLU A 124 -4.06 -0.97 -2.08
CA GLU A 124 -2.88 -1.74 -2.50
C GLU A 124 -2.46 -1.37 -3.94
N TRP A 125 -3.43 -1.25 -4.84
CA TRP A 125 -3.20 -0.80 -6.21
C TRP A 125 -2.58 0.59 -6.27
N ASP A 126 -3.17 1.55 -5.58
CA ASP A 126 -2.68 2.92 -5.57
C ASP A 126 -1.33 3.00 -4.87
N TYR A 127 -1.14 2.28 -3.73
CA TYR A 127 0.13 2.20 -3.02
C TYR A 127 1.27 1.70 -3.93
N SER A 128 1.03 0.71 -4.79
CA SER A 128 2.03 0.21 -5.73
C SER A 128 2.51 1.27 -6.74
N ARG A 129 1.69 2.29 -6.98
CA ARG A 129 1.98 3.37 -7.95
C ARG A 129 2.71 4.57 -7.33
N TRP A 130 2.55 4.80 -6.04
CA TRP A 130 3.06 6.00 -5.36
C TRP A 130 4.16 5.72 -4.34
N ARG A 131 5.00 4.76 -4.64
CA ARG A 131 6.26 4.51 -3.92
C ARG A 131 7.32 5.59 -4.13
N GLY A 132 7.10 6.49 -5.07
CA GLY A 132 8.00 7.58 -5.40
C GLY A 132 8.18 8.62 -4.28
N PRO A 133 9.10 9.56 -4.48
CA PRO A 133 9.40 10.57 -3.47
C PRO A 133 8.18 11.45 -3.21
N TRP A 134 7.95 11.71 -1.92
CA TRP A 134 6.99 12.70 -1.49
C TRP A 134 7.62 14.09 -1.53
N VAL A 135 7.01 14.99 -2.28
CA VAL A 135 7.45 16.39 -2.37
C VAL A 135 6.73 17.23 -1.34
N PHE A 136 7.51 17.93 -0.52
CA PHE A 136 6.98 18.84 0.49
C PHE A 136 6.29 20.04 -0.18
N ILE A 137 5.10 20.39 0.30
CA ILE A 137 4.33 21.54 -0.18
C ILE A 137 4.47 22.68 0.82
N LYS A 138 4.03 22.43 2.07
CA LYS A 138 4.01 23.46 3.11
C LYS A 138 3.81 22.90 4.52
N SER A 139 4.10 23.77 5.49
CA SER A 139 3.67 23.57 6.87
C SER A 139 2.24 24.07 7.05
N LEU A 140 1.46 23.34 7.84
CA LEU A 140 0.09 23.67 8.22
C LEU A 140 0.12 24.14 9.67
N PRO A 141 -0.09 25.43 9.98
CA PRO A 141 -0.04 25.95 11.35
C PRO A 141 -0.98 25.15 12.28
N GLY A 142 -0.44 24.72 13.42
CA GLY A 142 -1.21 23.91 14.39
C GLY A 142 -1.44 22.45 14.02
N LEU A 143 -1.43 22.08 12.74
CA LEU A 143 -1.78 20.75 12.27
C LEU A 143 -0.55 19.87 11.96
N GLY A 144 0.39 20.35 11.14
CA GLY A 144 1.54 19.54 10.73
C GLY A 144 2.19 19.97 9.43
N ARG A 145 2.56 18.98 8.60
CA ARG A 145 3.23 19.21 7.32
C ARG A 145 2.52 18.46 6.21
N LYS A 146 2.44 19.05 5.02
CA LYS A 146 1.77 18.48 3.84
C LYS A 146 2.74 18.22 2.69
N TRP A 147 2.58 17.07 2.06
CA TRP A 147 3.32 16.61 0.89
C TRP A 147 2.35 16.11 -0.18
N PHE A 148 2.82 15.98 -1.41
CA PHE A 148 2.15 15.24 -2.48
C PHE A 148 3.11 14.28 -3.16
N ASN A 149 2.56 13.27 -3.86
CA ASN A 149 3.35 12.36 -4.67
C ASN A 149 3.26 12.81 -6.15
N PRO A 150 4.36 13.30 -6.75
CA PRO A 150 4.37 13.77 -8.14
C PRO A 150 3.99 12.69 -9.14
N ASP A 151 4.39 11.43 -8.88
CA ASP A 151 4.11 10.31 -9.78
C ASP A 151 2.62 9.95 -9.81
N SER A 152 1.86 10.40 -8.83
CA SER A 152 0.41 10.22 -8.78
C SER A 152 -0.38 11.39 -9.36
N LEU A 153 0.29 12.51 -9.70
CA LEU A 153 -0.39 13.70 -10.21
C LEU A 153 -0.86 13.48 -11.65
N GLU A 154 -2.15 13.44 -11.85
CA GLU A 154 -2.79 13.23 -13.14
C GLU A 154 -3.71 14.40 -13.51
N LYS A 155 -3.65 14.84 -14.75
CA LYS A 155 -4.64 15.78 -15.31
C LYS A 155 -5.85 15.00 -15.81
N LYS A 156 -7.00 15.20 -15.19
CA LYS A 156 -8.26 14.51 -15.50
C LYS A 156 -9.22 15.32 -16.39
N GLY A 157 -8.89 16.58 -16.66
CA GLY A 157 -9.65 17.51 -17.50
C GLY A 157 -8.91 18.82 -17.67
N PRO A 158 -9.48 19.80 -18.37
CA PRO A 158 -8.80 21.09 -18.66
C PRO A 158 -8.27 21.78 -17.39
N ASN A 159 -9.06 21.79 -16.32
CA ASN A 159 -8.73 22.43 -15.05
C ASN A 159 -8.84 21.44 -13.85
N THR A 160 -8.81 20.13 -14.13
CA THR A 160 -9.03 19.11 -13.12
C THR A 160 -7.78 18.27 -12.94
N TYR A 161 -7.30 18.19 -11.70
CA TYR A 161 -6.11 17.45 -11.31
C TYR A 161 -6.45 16.46 -10.18
N GLN A 162 -5.83 15.30 -10.23
CA GLN A 162 -5.97 14.27 -9.20
C GLN A 162 -4.59 13.86 -8.70
N VAL A 163 -4.44 13.74 -7.39
CA VAL A 163 -3.14 13.48 -6.78
C VAL A 163 -3.31 12.76 -5.44
N TRP A 164 -2.31 11.97 -5.07
CA TRP A 164 -2.16 11.49 -3.70
C TRP A 164 -1.38 12.51 -2.86
N GLU A 165 -1.93 12.80 -1.71
CA GLU A 165 -1.39 13.73 -0.72
C GLU A 165 -1.14 13.02 0.60
N LYS A 166 -0.18 13.53 1.36
CA LYS A 166 0.14 13.07 2.70
C LYS A 166 0.22 14.26 3.65
N THR A 167 -0.47 14.16 4.77
CA THR A 167 -0.33 15.09 5.89
C THR A 167 0.24 14.34 7.09
N VAL A 168 1.38 14.79 7.61
CA VAL A 168 1.95 14.27 8.86
C VAL A 168 1.63 15.28 9.95
N MET A 169 0.83 14.85 10.91
CA MET A 169 0.39 15.72 12.01
C MET A 169 1.52 16.00 12.98
N LYS A 170 1.53 17.19 13.57
CA LYS A 170 2.49 17.57 14.61
C LYS A 170 2.34 16.71 15.87
N LYS A 171 1.10 16.39 16.23
CA LYS A 171 0.73 15.47 17.30
C LYS A 171 -0.32 14.51 16.79
N PRO A 172 -0.35 13.26 17.22
CA PRO A 172 -1.44 12.34 16.87
C PRO A 172 -2.78 12.89 17.35
N VAL A 173 -3.81 12.70 16.53
CA VAL A 173 -5.20 13.01 16.86
C VAL A 173 -6.00 11.71 16.77
N ASN A 174 -6.61 11.29 17.86
CA ASN A 174 -7.32 10.00 17.97
C ASN A 174 -6.47 8.80 17.45
N GLY A 175 -5.19 8.77 17.84
CA GLY A 175 -4.26 7.72 17.39
C GLY A 175 -3.71 7.91 15.97
N THR A 176 -4.29 8.81 15.18
CA THR A 176 -3.83 9.08 13.80
C THR A 176 -2.66 10.05 13.79
N ARG A 177 -1.57 9.64 13.16
CA ARG A 177 -0.36 10.45 12.96
C ARG A 177 -0.23 10.92 11.51
N ILE A 178 -0.65 10.11 10.57
CA ILE A 178 -0.50 10.37 9.15
C ILE A 178 -1.87 10.18 8.46
N LEU A 179 -2.21 11.16 7.64
CA LEU A 179 -3.34 11.09 6.70
C LEU A 179 -2.76 10.96 5.28
N VAL A 180 -3.24 9.99 4.52
CA VAL A 180 -2.93 9.87 3.09
C VAL A 180 -4.24 9.87 2.33
N SER A 181 -4.41 10.81 1.41
CA SER A 181 -5.65 10.96 0.66
C SER A 181 -5.41 11.05 -0.84
N GLN A 182 -6.31 10.47 -1.63
CA GLN A 182 -6.41 10.78 -3.03
C GLN A 182 -7.43 11.89 -3.21
N THR A 183 -6.99 13.04 -3.70
CA THR A 183 -7.84 14.22 -3.85
C THR A 183 -7.90 14.66 -5.31
N ARG A 184 -9.09 15.06 -5.74
CA ARG A 184 -9.32 15.68 -7.05
C ARG A 184 -9.64 17.15 -6.86
N TYR A 185 -8.96 17.99 -7.63
CA TYR A 185 -9.09 19.44 -7.60
C TYR A 185 -9.71 19.96 -8.91
N ASP A 186 -10.75 20.77 -8.82
CA ASP A 186 -11.21 21.65 -9.88
C ASP A 186 -10.65 23.05 -9.60
N VAL A 187 -9.56 23.37 -10.27
CA VAL A 187 -8.80 24.60 -10.03
C VAL A 187 -9.58 25.84 -10.47
N LYS A 188 -10.33 25.74 -11.58
CA LYS A 188 -11.14 26.85 -12.09
C LYS A 188 -12.22 27.29 -11.09
N ASN A 189 -12.86 26.33 -10.45
CA ASN A 189 -13.96 26.59 -9.52
C ASN A 189 -13.52 26.62 -8.05
N GLY A 190 -12.22 26.46 -7.77
CA GLY A 190 -11.70 26.41 -6.39
C GLY A 190 -12.32 25.32 -5.55
N LYS A 191 -12.56 24.14 -6.12
CA LYS A 191 -13.21 23.01 -5.43
C LYS A 191 -12.27 21.82 -5.32
N ALA A 192 -12.46 21.04 -4.28
CA ALA A 192 -11.75 19.76 -4.09
C ALA A 192 -12.72 18.68 -3.61
N ARG A 193 -12.42 17.43 -3.94
CA ARG A 193 -13.10 16.26 -3.37
C ARG A 193 -12.09 15.18 -3.04
N THR A 194 -12.21 14.60 -1.87
CA THR A 194 -11.42 13.46 -1.46
C THR A 194 -12.09 12.19 -1.97
N LEU A 195 -11.34 11.38 -2.71
CA LEU A 195 -11.82 10.12 -3.27
C LEU A 195 -11.55 8.95 -2.32
N TYR A 196 -10.37 8.93 -1.73
CA TYR A 196 -9.92 7.93 -0.77
C TYR A 196 -9.18 8.60 0.37
N LEU A 197 -9.31 8.04 1.56
CA LEU A 197 -8.58 8.46 2.74
C LEU A 197 -8.05 7.22 3.47
N CYS A 198 -6.79 7.27 3.87
CA CYS A 198 -6.16 6.27 4.71
C CYS A 198 -5.53 6.99 5.90
N THR A 199 -5.68 6.42 7.07
CA THR A 199 -5.09 6.95 8.31
C THR A 199 -4.07 5.97 8.86
N PHE A 200 -3.01 6.49 9.47
CA PHE A 200 -1.93 5.69 10.02
C PHE A 200 -1.52 6.22 11.40
N ASP A 201 -1.09 5.31 12.26
CA ASP A 201 -0.49 5.65 13.56
C ASP A 201 0.95 6.16 13.41
N ASP A 202 1.64 6.38 14.53
CA ASP A 202 3.04 6.82 14.60
C ASP A 202 4.03 5.72 14.20
N ARG A 203 3.60 4.46 14.22
CA ARG A 203 4.36 3.29 13.76
C ARG A 203 4.14 2.98 12.29
N ASN A 204 3.33 3.82 11.60
CA ASN A 204 2.97 3.66 10.20
C ASN A 204 2.06 2.44 9.92
N ASN A 205 1.35 1.93 10.95
CA ASN A 205 0.28 0.98 10.74
C ASN A 205 -0.96 1.71 10.26
N MET A 206 -1.68 1.13 9.32
CA MET A 206 -2.96 1.67 8.90
C MET A 206 -3.99 1.48 10.00
N THR A 207 -4.60 2.57 10.44
CA THR A 207 -5.66 2.57 11.47
C THR A 207 -7.05 2.58 10.87
N ASP A 208 -7.20 3.17 9.67
CA ASP A 208 -8.47 3.17 8.96
C ASP A 208 -8.28 3.45 7.46
N HIS A 209 -9.25 3.04 6.64
CA HIS A 209 -9.26 3.31 5.20
C HIS A 209 -10.69 3.28 4.67
N TYR A 210 -11.05 4.28 3.87
CA TYR A 210 -12.38 4.36 3.28
C TYR A 210 -12.41 5.17 2.00
N ALA A 211 -13.37 4.82 1.13
CA ALA A 211 -13.77 5.68 0.05
C ALA A 211 -14.65 6.80 0.60
N VAL A 212 -14.31 8.04 0.27
CA VAL A 212 -15.07 9.20 0.74
C VAL A 212 -16.16 9.50 -0.26
N ASN A 213 -17.29 9.99 0.23
CA ASN A 213 -18.40 10.44 -0.61
C ASN A 213 -17.95 11.49 -1.62
N ASP A 214 -18.47 11.37 -2.84
CA ASP A 214 -18.08 12.15 -4.01
C ASP A 214 -18.61 13.61 -3.97
N VAL A 215 -18.45 14.27 -2.81
CA VAL A 215 -18.92 15.65 -2.58
C VAL A 215 -17.78 16.63 -2.88
N TRP A 216 -18.10 17.62 -3.72
CA TRP A 216 -17.20 18.73 -4.00
C TRP A 216 -17.32 19.80 -2.89
N ASN A 217 -16.22 20.04 -2.19
CA ASN A 217 -16.09 21.08 -1.18
C ASN A 217 -15.42 22.32 -1.78
N LYS A 218 -15.85 23.52 -1.37
CA LYS A 218 -15.20 24.76 -1.78
C LYS A 218 -13.84 24.92 -1.09
N LYS A 219 -12.98 25.75 -1.69
CA LYS A 219 -11.74 26.21 -1.06
C LYS A 219 -12.08 26.87 0.29
N GLY A 220 -11.53 26.35 1.38
CA GLY A 220 -11.85 26.76 2.74
C GLY A 220 -12.73 25.78 3.51
N ASP A 221 -13.60 25.02 2.83
CA ASP A 221 -14.46 23.99 3.46
C ASP A 221 -13.86 22.59 3.40
N THR A 222 -12.65 22.45 2.83
CA THR A 222 -11.97 21.17 2.69
C THR A 222 -11.36 20.72 4.00
N TYR A 223 -11.51 19.45 4.30
CA TYR A 223 -10.76 18.80 5.39
C TYR A 223 -9.27 18.75 5.00
N GLY A 224 -8.55 19.73 5.48
CA GLY A 224 -7.19 20.00 5.04
C GLY A 224 -7.14 21.15 4.04
N GLU A 225 -5.96 21.72 3.88
CA GLU A 225 -5.78 22.90 3.06
C GLU A 225 -5.81 22.58 1.58
N TYR A 226 -6.52 23.41 0.80
CA TYR A 226 -6.58 23.35 -0.65
C TYR A 226 -5.19 23.62 -1.27
N ILE A 227 -4.75 22.69 -2.14
CA ILE A 227 -3.45 22.79 -2.82
C ILE A 227 -3.58 22.69 -4.36
N GLY A 228 -4.80 22.84 -4.89
CA GLY A 228 -5.06 22.70 -6.32
C GLY A 228 -4.21 23.62 -7.20
N ASP A 229 -4.00 24.86 -6.78
CA ASP A 229 -3.18 25.84 -7.52
C ASP A 229 -1.71 25.39 -7.62
N GLN A 230 -1.18 24.82 -6.53
CA GLN A 230 0.17 24.27 -6.51
C GLN A 230 0.29 23.06 -7.44
N MET A 231 -0.76 22.20 -7.48
CA MET A 231 -0.78 21.03 -8.37
C MET A 231 -0.81 21.45 -9.84
N ALA A 232 -1.62 22.43 -10.20
CA ALA A 232 -1.66 22.98 -11.55
C ALA A 232 -0.32 23.59 -11.96
N SER A 233 0.28 24.39 -11.08
CA SER A 233 1.59 25.01 -11.29
C SER A 233 2.71 23.98 -11.41
N TYR A 234 2.69 22.94 -10.58
CA TYR A 234 3.66 21.85 -10.66
C TYR A 234 3.53 21.09 -11.98
N TYR A 235 2.30 20.72 -12.36
CA TYR A 235 2.03 20.00 -13.61
C TYR A 235 2.48 20.79 -14.84
N ALA A 236 2.25 22.10 -14.86
CA ALA A 236 2.67 22.97 -15.96
C ALA A 236 4.21 23.01 -16.13
N ARG A 237 4.95 22.97 -15.03
CA ARG A 237 6.43 22.97 -15.04
C ARG A 237 7.04 21.59 -15.33
N HIS A 238 6.30 20.51 -15.09
CA HIS A 238 6.76 19.13 -15.23
C HIS A 238 5.76 18.32 -16.06
N PRO A 239 5.55 18.68 -17.35
CA PRO A 239 4.60 17.94 -18.17
C PRO A 239 5.08 16.51 -18.36
N ARG A 240 4.20 15.54 -18.12
CA ARG A 240 4.51 14.14 -18.42
C ARG A 240 4.68 13.98 -19.93
N LYS A 241 5.82 13.45 -20.34
CA LYS A 241 5.97 12.96 -21.71
C LYS A 241 4.95 11.83 -21.91
N LYS A 242 4.11 11.97 -22.92
CA LYS A 242 3.16 10.94 -23.34
C LYS A 242 3.90 9.74 -23.89
#